data_6c2632459cb8f8b2582134a058dde716
#
_entry.id   6c2632459cb8f8b2582134a058dde716
#
_cell.length_a   1.000
_cell.length_b   1.000
_cell.length_c   1.000
_cell.angle_alpha   90.00
_cell.angle_beta   90.00
_cell.angle_gamma   90.00
#
_symmetry.space_group_name_H-M   'P 1'
#
loop_
_entity.id
_entity.type
_entity.pdbx_description
1 polymer ?
#
loop_
_entity_poly.entity_id
_entity_poly.type
_entity_poly.pdbx_seq_one_letter_code
_entity_poly.pdbx_strand_id
1 'polypeptide(L)'
;MNILIAYATVEGQTRKIAAQLAEIFENRGWQVALQNTAGMMEFILNRPDAAILLAPVHAGRYPTTFTHFVRQEADWLNSVPSAFVSVSLSIVSDNAEERQEGEDYPTGLLAETGWQPLAIHHAGGALRLAEYDFFKRWMVRRLSRNAPAGEEKGDREFTDWAALELFASEFANEVGRRKA
;
A
#
# COMPACT_ATOMS: atom_id res chain seq x y z
N MET A 1 -6.44 -15.57 15.54
CA MET A 1 -5.21 -15.17 14.83
C MET A 1 -5.01 -13.69 14.98
N ASN A 2 -3.77 -13.24 15.12
CA ASN A 2 -3.45 -11.83 15.28
C ASN A 2 -2.72 -11.34 14.03
N ILE A 3 -3.13 -10.21 13.48
CA ILE A 3 -2.52 -9.61 12.30
C ILE A 3 -2.13 -8.15 12.56
N LEU A 4 -0.94 -7.77 12.09
CA LEU A 4 -0.56 -6.37 11.98
C LEU A 4 -0.97 -5.84 10.62
N ILE A 5 -1.64 -4.70 10.59
CA ILE A 5 -1.82 -3.87 9.40
C ILE A 5 -1.10 -2.55 9.66
N ALA A 6 0.11 -2.43 9.10
CA ALA A 6 0.94 -1.25 9.27
C ALA A 6 0.95 -0.40 8.00
N TYR A 7 0.72 0.90 8.11
CA TYR A 7 0.63 1.77 6.95
C TYR A 7 1.41 3.08 7.12
N ALA A 8 2.00 3.55 6.05
CA ALA A 8 2.37 4.95 5.90
C ALA A 8 1.27 5.67 5.11
N THR A 9 1.07 6.94 5.37
CA THR A 9 0.15 7.77 4.59
C THR A 9 0.64 9.21 4.52
N VAL A 10 0.46 9.83 3.36
CA VAL A 10 0.70 11.25 3.14
C VAL A 10 -0.65 11.96 3.01
N GLU A 11 -1.54 11.43 2.19
CA GLU A 11 -2.81 12.07 1.78
C GLU A 11 -4.07 11.38 2.37
N GLY A 12 -3.88 10.30 3.10
CA GLY A 12 -4.97 9.57 3.78
C GLY A 12 -5.59 8.41 2.99
N GLN A 13 -5.33 8.25 1.68
CA GLN A 13 -5.89 7.12 0.92
C GLN A 13 -5.34 5.78 1.40
N THR A 14 -4.04 5.67 1.65
CA THR A 14 -3.45 4.45 2.20
C THR A 14 -4.06 4.07 3.55
N ARG A 15 -4.38 5.06 4.39
CA ARG A 15 -5.09 4.83 5.65
C ARG A 15 -6.49 4.25 5.42
N LYS A 16 -7.22 4.76 4.40
CA LYS A 16 -8.55 4.26 4.06
C LYS A 16 -8.48 2.80 3.60
N ILE A 17 -7.50 2.46 2.75
CA ILE A 17 -7.25 1.08 2.32
C ILE A 17 -6.90 0.18 3.52
N ALA A 18 -6.04 0.65 4.42
CA ALA A 18 -5.66 -0.09 5.63
C ALA A 18 -6.85 -0.33 6.57
N ALA A 19 -7.74 0.66 6.73
CA ALA A 19 -8.95 0.52 7.53
C ALA A 19 -9.93 -0.51 6.92
N GLN A 20 -10.08 -0.52 5.59
CA GLN A 20 -10.91 -1.52 4.91
C GLN A 20 -10.35 -2.94 5.08
N LEU A 21 -9.02 -3.11 4.96
CA LEU A 21 -8.39 -4.39 5.25
C LEU A 21 -8.61 -4.82 6.70
N ALA A 22 -8.49 -3.89 7.66
CA ALA A 22 -8.75 -4.19 9.07
C ALA A 22 -10.16 -4.73 9.27
N GLU A 23 -11.17 -4.07 8.71
CA GLU A 23 -12.57 -4.52 8.78
C GLU A 23 -12.76 -5.92 8.16
N ILE A 24 -12.13 -6.21 7.02
CA ILE A 24 -12.21 -7.53 6.38
C ILE A 24 -11.66 -8.63 7.31
N PHE A 25 -10.53 -8.40 7.97
CA PHE A 25 -9.92 -9.37 8.87
C PHE A 25 -10.69 -9.49 10.21
N GLU A 26 -11.19 -8.38 10.76
CA GLU A 26 -12.05 -8.39 11.95
C GLU A 26 -13.34 -9.20 11.70
N ASN A 27 -13.98 -9.02 10.55
CA ASN A 27 -15.18 -9.79 10.14
C ASN A 27 -14.88 -11.28 9.97
N ARG A 28 -13.61 -11.67 9.81
CA ARG A 28 -13.17 -13.09 9.84
C ARG A 28 -12.78 -13.59 11.22
N GLY A 29 -13.00 -12.78 12.26
CA GLY A 29 -12.69 -13.13 13.65
C GLY A 29 -11.21 -13.02 14.01
N TRP A 30 -10.40 -12.28 13.23
CA TRP A 30 -9.01 -12.01 13.56
C TRP A 30 -8.90 -10.81 14.50
N GLN A 31 -7.88 -10.80 15.35
CA GLN A 31 -7.49 -9.62 16.11
C GLN A 31 -6.55 -8.77 15.26
N VAL A 32 -6.95 -7.53 14.99
CA VAL A 32 -6.20 -6.63 14.11
C VAL A 32 -5.53 -5.52 14.90
N ALA A 33 -4.22 -5.37 14.69
CA ALA A 33 -3.46 -4.21 15.14
C ALA A 33 -3.28 -3.27 13.93
N LEU A 34 -4.05 -2.18 13.85
CA LEU A 34 -3.94 -1.17 12.79
C LEU A 34 -3.03 -0.04 13.26
N GLN A 35 -1.89 0.18 12.57
CA GLN A 35 -0.87 1.13 13.00
C GLN A 35 -0.29 1.99 11.88
N ASN A 36 -0.02 3.26 12.21
CA ASN A 36 0.70 4.18 11.32
C ASN A 36 2.20 4.12 11.61
N THR A 37 3.03 3.80 10.62
CA THR A 37 4.48 3.67 10.78
C THR A 37 5.18 4.98 11.18
N ALA A 38 4.57 6.14 10.90
CA ALA A 38 5.12 7.44 11.29
C ALA A 38 5.08 7.68 12.82
N GLY A 39 4.22 6.97 13.56
CA GLY A 39 4.07 7.09 15.01
C GLY A 39 4.62 5.90 15.82
N MET A 40 5.26 4.94 15.16
CA MET A 40 5.73 3.72 15.82
C MET A 40 7.09 3.96 16.49
N MET A 41 7.08 4.36 17.73
CA MET A 41 8.27 4.51 18.58
C MET A 41 8.58 3.26 19.43
N GLU A 42 7.58 2.42 19.71
CA GLU A 42 7.73 1.17 20.45
C GLU A 42 6.92 0.06 19.79
N PHE A 43 7.60 -1.01 19.42
CA PHE A 43 6.97 -2.15 18.78
C PHE A 43 6.60 -3.24 19.80
N ILE A 44 5.33 -3.50 19.87
CA ILE A 44 4.53 -4.63 20.34
C ILE A 44 5.32 -5.79 20.94
N LEU A 45 5.15 -6.00 22.26
CA LEU A 45 5.66 -7.13 23.03
C LEU A 45 5.15 -8.49 22.52
N ASN A 46 4.00 -8.55 21.84
CA ASN A 46 3.44 -9.75 21.24
C ASN A 46 3.42 -9.60 19.72
N ARG A 47 4.40 -10.19 19.04
CA ARG A 47 4.48 -10.18 17.57
C ARG A 47 3.27 -10.92 16.97
N PRO A 48 2.55 -10.28 16.05
CA PRO A 48 1.40 -10.89 15.36
C PRO A 48 1.78 -12.13 14.55
N ASP A 49 0.77 -12.94 14.27
CA ASP A 49 0.91 -14.18 13.49
C ASP A 49 1.11 -13.93 11.99
N ALA A 50 0.71 -12.74 11.51
CA ALA A 50 0.82 -12.31 10.13
C ALA A 50 0.92 -10.78 10.04
N ALA A 51 1.33 -10.26 8.88
CA ALA A 51 1.42 -8.82 8.64
C ALA A 51 1.01 -8.42 7.23
N ILE A 52 0.32 -7.28 7.10
CA ILE A 52 0.15 -6.58 5.83
C ILE A 52 0.69 -5.15 6.00
N LEU A 53 1.62 -4.77 5.15
CA LEU A 53 2.19 -3.44 5.15
C LEU A 53 1.71 -2.66 3.93
N LEU A 54 1.39 -1.38 4.13
CA LEU A 54 0.89 -0.51 3.07
C LEU A 54 1.69 0.79 3.00
N ALA A 55 2.06 1.22 1.80
CA ALA A 55 2.70 2.51 1.64
C ALA A 55 2.34 3.17 0.30
N PRO A 56 2.18 4.52 0.28
CA PRO A 56 2.00 5.25 -0.94
C PRO A 56 3.35 5.49 -1.63
N VAL A 57 3.33 5.47 -2.95
CA VAL A 57 4.42 5.98 -3.76
C VAL A 57 4.21 7.48 -3.97
N HIS A 58 5.18 8.28 -3.54
CA HIS A 58 5.19 9.72 -3.75
C HIS A 58 6.49 10.13 -4.44
N ALA A 59 6.40 10.81 -5.58
CA ALA A 59 7.55 11.18 -6.40
C ALA A 59 8.51 9.99 -6.71
N GLY A 60 7.94 8.81 -7.00
CA GLY A 60 8.70 7.61 -7.35
C GLY A 60 9.34 6.87 -6.16
N ARG A 61 8.97 7.20 -4.91
CA ARG A 61 9.57 6.62 -3.71
C ARG A 61 8.53 6.36 -2.63
N TYR A 62 8.81 5.36 -1.79
CA TYR A 62 8.08 5.16 -0.53
C TYR A 62 8.59 6.12 0.55
N PRO A 63 7.75 6.47 1.55
CA PRO A 63 8.17 7.30 2.69
C PRO A 63 9.36 6.68 3.42
N THR A 64 10.36 7.51 3.75
CA THR A 64 11.59 7.05 4.41
C THR A 64 11.31 6.37 5.76
N THR A 65 10.33 6.87 6.51
CA THR A 65 9.89 6.26 7.78
C THR A 65 9.36 4.84 7.57
N PHE A 66 8.63 4.59 6.47
CA PHE A 66 8.16 3.27 6.11
C PHE A 66 9.31 2.34 5.73
N THR A 67 10.21 2.78 4.86
CA THR A 67 11.38 2.00 4.46
C THR A 67 12.26 1.64 5.66
N HIS A 68 12.45 2.59 6.58
CA HIS A 68 13.19 2.36 7.82
C HIS A 68 12.51 1.31 8.71
N PHE A 69 11.20 1.41 8.90
CA PHE A 69 10.42 0.43 9.63
C PHE A 69 10.54 -0.98 9.01
N VAL A 70 10.35 -1.11 7.69
CA VAL A 70 10.48 -2.41 7.00
C VAL A 70 11.87 -2.99 7.19
N ARG A 71 12.92 -2.18 7.07
CA ARG A 71 14.31 -2.64 7.27
C ARG A 71 14.55 -3.14 8.71
N GLN A 72 14.04 -2.45 9.71
CA GLN A 72 14.18 -2.86 11.11
C GLN A 72 13.46 -4.16 11.43
N GLU A 73 12.30 -4.38 10.79
CA GLU A 73 11.43 -5.52 11.07
C GLU A 73 11.56 -6.65 10.03
N ALA A 74 12.51 -6.56 9.08
CA ALA A 74 12.65 -7.50 7.96
C ALA A 74 12.77 -8.95 8.42
N ASP A 75 13.56 -9.24 9.47
CA ASP A 75 13.75 -10.60 9.98
C ASP A 75 12.42 -11.18 10.49
N TRP A 76 11.65 -10.38 11.24
CA TRP A 76 10.35 -10.82 11.70
C TRP A 76 9.36 -10.95 10.54
N LEU A 77 9.27 -9.97 9.64
CA LEU A 77 8.38 -9.99 8.48
C LEU A 77 8.64 -11.21 7.58
N ASN A 78 9.90 -11.66 7.49
CA ASN A 78 10.27 -12.87 6.77
C ASN A 78 9.97 -14.15 7.54
N SER A 79 9.80 -14.09 8.87
CA SER A 79 9.49 -15.24 9.70
C SER A 79 8.00 -15.55 9.81
N VAL A 80 7.13 -14.63 9.40
CA VAL A 80 5.66 -14.77 9.40
C VAL A 80 5.09 -14.57 7.99
N PRO A 81 3.90 -15.09 7.71
CA PRO A 81 3.18 -14.69 6.49
C PRO A 81 3.02 -13.18 6.44
N SER A 82 3.61 -12.55 5.44
CA SER A 82 3.52 -11.10 5.26
C SER A 82 3.17 -10.74 3.83
N ALA A 83 2.51 -9.60 3.63
CA ALA A 83 2.13 -9.09 2.32
C ALA A 83 2.31 -7.58 2.24
N PHE A 84 2.47 -7.08 1.01
CA PHE A 84 2.66 -5.66 0.72
C PHE A 84 1.56 -5.11 -0.17
N VAL A 85 1.03 -3.94 0.19
CA VAL A 85 0.12 -3.16 -0.66
C VAL A 85 0.82 -1.86 -1.06
N SER A 86 1.23 -1.81 -2.32
CA SER A 86 1.82 -0.62 -2.95
C SER A 86 0.71 0.27 -3.50
N VAL A 87 0.61 1.51 -3.02
CA VAL A 87 -0.44 2.45 -3.45
C VAL A 87 0.17 3.50 -4.35
N SER A 88 -0.24 3.54 -5.63
CA SER A 88 0.26 4.52 -6.58
C SER A 88 -0.79 4.93 -7.60
N LEU A 89 -0.62 6.11 -8.20
CA LEU A 89 -1.42 6.54 -9.35
C LEU A 89 -0.89 5.95 -10.67
N SER A 90 0.38 5.57 -10.71
CA SER A 90 1.00 4.99 -11.91
C SER A 90 0.32 3.70 -12.33
N ILE A 91 -0.11 2.87 -11.35
CA ILE A 91 -0.74 1.57 -11.63
C ILE A 91 -2.07 1.68 -12.39
N VAL A 92 -2.77 2.81 -12.30
CA VAL A 92 -4.04 3.06 -12.99
C VAL A 92 -3.88 3.93 -14.24
N SER A 93 -2.65 4.11 -14.71
CA SER A 93 -2.37 4.89 -15.91
C SER A 93 -2.77 4.16 -17.18
N ASP A 94 -3.29 4.88 -18.17
CA ASP A 94 -3.52 4.38 -19.53
C ASP A 94 -2.20 4.14 -20.29
N ASN A 95 -1.09 4.75 -19.84
CA ASN A 95 0.24 4.55 -20.42
C ASN A 95 0.88 3.27 -19.86
N ALA A 96 1.29 2.36 -20.77
CA ALA A 96 1.89 1.09 -20.40
C ALA A 96 3.23 1.22 -19.67
N GLU A 97 4.07 2.20 -20.04
CA GLU A 97 5.37 2.43 -19.40
C GLU A 97 5.19 2.90 -17.94
N GLU A 98 4.20 3.76 -17.70
CA GLU A 98 3.90 4.24 -16.34
C GLU A 98 3.26 3.16 -15.47
N ARG A 99 2.42 2.28 -16.05
CA ARG A 99 1.92 1.11 -15.31
C ARG A 99 3.04 0.18 -14.92
N GLN A 100 3.96 -0.10 -15.85
CA GLN A 100 5.14 -0.90 -15.57
C GLN A 100 5.99 -0.28 -14.45
N GLU A 101 6.21 1.03 -14.49
CA GLU A 101 6.89 1.74 -13.40
C GLU A 101 6.16 1.55 -12.07
N GLY A 102 4.80 1.61 -12.08
CA GLY A 102 3.97 1.34 -10.91
C GLY A 102 4.15 -0.05 -10.33
N GLU A 103 4.29 -1.06 -11.20
CA GLU A 103 4.55 -2.44 -10.81
C GLU A 103 5.99 -2.64 -10.28
N ASP A 104 6.94 -1.86 -10.77
CA ASP A 104 8.36 -1.99 -10.43
C ASP A 104 8.73 -1.31 -9.10
N TYR A 105 7.94 -0.35 -8.58
CA TYR A 105 8.25 0.36 -7.32
C TYR A 105 8.58 -0.56 -6.15
N PRO A 106 7.85 -1.68 -5.89
CA PRO A 106 8.18 -2.58 -4.78
C PRO A 106 9.59 -3.18 -4.88
N THR A 107 10.09 -3.44 -6.09
CA THR A 107 11.38 -4.10 -6.31
C THR A 107 12.53 -3.37 -5.61
N GLY A 108 12.57 -2.04 -5.70
CA GLY A 108 13.59 -1.23 -5.04
C GLY A 108 13.52 -1.33 -3.51
N LEU A 109 12.32 -1.24 -2.94
CA LEU A 109 12.10 -1.37 -1.51
C LEU A 109 12.54 -2.75 -0.98
N LEU A 110 12.13 -3.81 -1.67
CA LEU A 110 12.42 -5.19 -1.26
C LEU A 110 13.92 -5.49 -1.35
N ALA A 111 14.59 -5.02 -2.41
CA ALA A 111 16.04 -5.14 -2.55
C ALA A 111 16.81 -4.37 -1.46
N GLU A 112 16.32 -3.19 -1.07
CA GLU A 112 16.94 -2.35 -0.04
C GLU A 112 16.75 -2.90 1.38
N THR A 113 15.61 -3.51 1.66
CA THR A 113 15.23 -3.95 3.02
C THR A 113 15.48 -5.42 3.29
N GLY A 114 15.59 -6.25 2.25
CA GLY A 114 15.67 -7.70 2.36
C GLY A 114 14.35 -8.38 2.74
N TRP A 115 13.23 -7.63 2.76
CA TRP A 115 11.91 -8.20 3.01
C TRP A 115 11.41 -9.01 1.81
N GLN A 116 10.81 -10.16 2.09
CA GLN A 116 10.28 -11.10 1.09
C GLN A 116 8.80 -11.40 1.37
N PRO A 117 7.89 -10.50 1.02
CA PRO A 117 6.46 -10.73 1.22
C PRO A 117 5.95 -11.89 0.37
N LEU A 118 4.95 -12.63 0.85
CA LEU A 118 4.29 -13.71 0.11
C LEU A 118 3.49 -13.20 -1.09
N ALA A 119 2.96 -11.98 -0.99
CA ALA A 119 2.16 -11.36 -2.03
C ALA A 119 2.36 -9.85 -2.04
N ILE A 120 2.24 -9.27 -3.24
CA ILE A 120 2.22 -7.83 -3.47
C ILE A 120 0.91 -7.50 -4.17
N HIS A 121 0.17 -6.53 -3.63
CA HIS A 121 -1.01 -5.96 -4.26
C HIS A 121 -0.73 -4.52 -4.66
N HIS A 122 -1.08 -4.18 -5.91
CA HIS A 122 -0.96 -2.83 -6.42
C HIS A 122 -2.33 -2.15 -6.38
N ALA A 123 -2.49 -1.17 -5.52
CA ALA A 123 -3.72 -0.42 -5.36
C ALA A 123 -3.62 0.96 -6.04
N GLY A 124 -4.70 1.35 -6.71
CA GLY A 124 -4.85 2.73 -7.19
C GLY A 124 -4.94 3.70 -6.02
N GLY A 125 -4.23 4.82 -6.11
CA GLY A 125 -4.30 5.88 -5.11
C GLY A 125 -5.54 6.76 -5.27
N ALA A 126 -5.51 7.94 -4.65
CA ALA A 126 -6.51 8.99 -4.85
C ALA A 126 -5.84 10.32 -5.18
N LEU A 127 -6.54 11.12 -5.97
CA LEU A 127 -6.19 12.51 -6.26
C LEU A 127 -6.98 13.41 -5.34
N ARG A 128 -6.30 14.30 -4.61
CA ARG A 128 -6.94 15.32 -3.78
C ARG A 128 -6.62 16.72 -4.28
N LEU A 129 -7.64 17.57 -4.36
CA LEU A 129 -7.53 18.96 -4.85
C LEU A 129 -6.54 19.81 -4.04
N ALA A 130 -6.33 19.52 -2.76
CA ALA A 130 -5.40 20.25 -1.90
C ALA A 130 -3.92 20.15 -2.36
N GLU A 131 -3.58 19.17 -3.19
CA GLU A 131 -2.23 18.95 -3.74
C GLU A 131 -2.11 19.35 -5.22
N TYR A 132 -3.03 20.16 -5.68
CA TYR A 132 -3.19 20.57 -7.07
C TYR A 132 -1.91 21.14 -7.72
N ASP A 133 -1.03 21.81 -6.97
CA ASP A 133 0.20 22.38 -7.52
C ASP A 133 1.28 21.34 -7.87
N PHE A 134 1.39 20.28 -7.08
CA PHE A 134 2.27 19.15 -7.39
C PHE A 134 1.71 18.33 -8.54
N PHE A 135 0.39 18.07 -8.51
CA PHE A 135 -0.32 17.33 -9.53
C PHE A 135 -0.36 18.10 -10.86
N LYS A 136 -0.51 19.42 -10.83
CA LYS A 136 -0.44 20.25 -12.03
C LYS A 136 0.90 20.12 -12.75
N ARG A 137 2.02 20.05 -12.03
CA ARG A 137 3.34 19.81 -12.62
C ARG A 137 3.48 18.40 -13.20
N TRP A 138 2.93 17.39 -12.51
CA TRP A 138 2.91 16.02 -13.00
C TRP A 138 1.97 15.88 -14.20
N MET A 139 0.78 16.45 -14.15
CA MET A 139 -0.21 16.44 -15.24
C MET A 139 0.23 17.28 -16.44
N VAL A 140 0.86 18.44 -16.25
CA VAL A 140 1.39 19.26 -17.37
C VAL A 140 2.54 18.54 -18.07
N ARG A 141 3.39 17.81 -17.33
CA ARG A 141 4.41 16.94 -17.94
C ARG A 141 3.76 15.79 -18.76
N ARG A 142 2.55 15.41 -18.44
CA ARG A 142 1.80 14.31 -19.06
C ARG A 142 0.85 14.76 -20.17
N LEU A 143 0.18 15.90 -20.01
CA LEU A 143 -0.82 16.44 -20.94
C LEU A 143 -0.24 17.14 -22.17
N SER A 144 1.08 17.42 -22.20
CA SER A 144 1.74 17.95 -23.41
C SER A 144 1.76 16.95 -24.58
N ARG A 145 1.15 15.77 -24.41
CA ARG A 145 1.09 14.71 -25.44
C ARG A 145 -0.30 14.21 -25.84
N ASN A 146 -1.39 14.89 -25.61
CA ASN A 146 -2.78 14.54 -25.99
C ASN A 146 -3.71 14.29 -24.79
N ALA A 147 -4.39 15.34 -24.32
CA ALA A 147 -5.59 15.15 -23.54
C ALA A 147 -6.70 16.12 -24.02
N PRO A 148 -7.93 15.65 -24.20
CA PRO A 148 -9.08 16.52 -24.34
C PRO A 148 -9.31 17.23 -23.00
N ALA A 149 -9.51 18.56 -23.07
CA ALA A 149 -9.90 19.37 -21.94
C ALA A 149 -11.31 18.98 -21.49
N GLY A 150 -11.38 18.18 -20.44
CA GLY A 150 -12.59 17.90 -19.69
C GLY A 150 -12.35 18.28 -18.24
N GLU A 151 -12.97 19.36 -17.81
CA GLU A 151 -12.93 19.83 -16.43
C GLU A 151 -13.76 18.89 -15.53
N GLU A 152 -13.13 17.96 -14.85
CA GLU A 152 -13.69 17.39 -13.63
C GLU A 152 -12.85 17.86 -12.43
N LYS A 153 -13.32 18.93 -11.81
CA LYS A 153 -12.80 19.46 -10.55
C LYS A 153 -13.40 18.65 -9.42
N GLY A 154 -12.64 17.69 -8.86
CA GLY A 154 -13.06 16.92 -7.69
C GLY A 154 -11.98 15.95 -7.23
N ASP A 155 -12.06 15.51 -5.98
CA ASP A 155 -11.28 14.39 -5.47
C ASP A 155 -11.66 13.13 -6.26
N ARG A 156 -10.68 12.40 -6.79
CA ARG A 156 -10.90 11.13 -7.50
C ARG A 156 -10.20 10.00 -6.80
N GLU A 157 -10.92 8.93 -6.61
CA GLU A 157 -10.41 7.69 -6.04
C GLU A 157 -10.34 6.61 -7.12
N PHE A 158 -9.21 5.89 -7.16
CA PHE A 158 -8.93 4.86 -8.16
C PHE A 158 -8.74 3.47 -7.55
N THR A 159 -8.99 3.31 -6.26
CA THR A 159 -8.84 2.03 -5.58
C THR A 159 -9.91 1.05 -6.05
N ASP A 160 -9.48 -0.10 -6.55
CA ASP A 160 -10.36 -1.26 -6.82
C ASP A 160 -10.60 -2.03 -5.52
N TRP A 161 -11.74 -1.75 -4.90
CA TRP A 161 -12.12 -2.35 -3.63
C TRP A 161 -12.41 -3.84 -3.74
N ALA A 162 -12.93 -4.31 -4.88
CA ALA A 162 -13.21 -5.72 -5.11
C ALA A 162 -11.90 -6.53 -5.24
N ALA A 163 -10.91 -5.99 -5.96
CA ALA A 163 -9.58 -6.59 -6.05
C ALA A 163 -8.87 -6.61 -4.69
N LEU A 164 -9.04 -5.57 -3.86
CA LEU A 164 -8.49 -5.52 -2.51
C LEU A 164 -9.12 -6.60 -1.60
N GLU A 165 -10.44 -6.80 -1.67
CA GLU A 165 -11.15 -7.82 -0.91
C GLU A 165 -10.72 -9.23 -1.33
N LEU A 166 -10.56 -9.47 -2.63
CA LEU A 166 -10.05 -10.73 -3.16
C LEU A 166 -8.63 -11.00 -2.63
N PHE A 167 -7.72 -10.02 -2.73
CA PHE A 167 -6.37 -10.11 -2.19
C PHE A 167 -6.37 -10.46 -0.70
N ALA A 168 -7.18 -9.76 0.11
CA ALA A 168 -7.28 -10.03 1.54
C ALA A 168 -7.78 -11.45 1.83
N SER A 169 -8.73 -11.94 1.02
CA SER A 169 -9.28 -13.29 1.12
C SER A 169 -8.25 -14.36 0.80
N GLU A 170 -7.50 -14.18 -0.27
CA GLU A 170 -6.43 -15.09 -0.70
C GLU A 170 -5.30 -15.14 0.34
N PHE A 171 -4.88 -13.98 0.84
CA PHE A 171 -3.87 -13.89 1.88
C PHE A 171 -4.32 -14.59 3.18
N ALA A 172 -5.57 -14.36 3.64
CA ALA A 172 -6.11 -15.03 4.82
C ALA A 172 -6.12 -16.56 4.67
N ASN A 173 -6.49 -17.06 3.49
CA ASN A 173 -6.50 -18.49 3.19
C ASN A 173 -5.08 -19.08 3.21
N GLU A 174 -4.10 -18.35 2.67
CA GLU A 174 -2.70 -18.78 2.68
C GLU A 174 -2.12 -18.85 4.10
N VAL A 175 -2.43 -17.83 4.93
CA VAL A 175 -2.03 -17.85 6.35
C VAL A 175 -2.65 -19.03 7.08
N GLY A 176 -3.93 -19.34 6.82
CA GLY A 176 -4.62 -20.50 7.40
C GLY A 176 -3.97 -21.83 7.02
N ARG A 177 -3.58 -21.99 5.74
CA ARG A 177 -2.90 -23.20 5.25
C ARG A 177 -1.53 -23.44 5.87
N ARG A 178 -0.78 -22.38 6.18
CA ARG A 178 0.56 -22.48 6.77
C ARG A 178 0.54 -22.82 8.27
N LYS A 179 -0.59 -22.66 8.92
CA LYS A 179 -0.79 -22.96 10.35
C LYS A 179 -1.48 -24.30 10.62
N ALA A 180 -2.07 -24.90 9.60
CA ALA A 180 -2.71 -26.22 9.69
C ALA A 180 -1.65 -27.35 9.60
#